data_bfd03eed21c2205a19e54b7da3c5877a
#
_entry.id   bfd03eed21c2205a19e54b7da3c5877a
#
_cell.length_a   1.000
_cell.length_b   1.000
_cell.length_c   1.000
_cell.angle_alpha   90.00
_cell.angle_beta   90.00
_cell.angle_gamma   90.00
#
_symmetry.space_group_name_H-M   'P 1'
#
loop_
_entity.id
_entity.type
_entity.pdbx_description
1 polymer ?
#
loop_
_entity_poly.entity_id
_entity_poly.type
_entity_poly.pdbx_seq_one_letter_code
_entity_poly.pdbx_strand_id
1 'polypeptide(L)'
;MKSILIIGMGEFGKHLANRLVELKAEVCVVDKNKDIIKVLAEQFENAYVADCTQDIALRDFGIHNFDACVVAVGKDFQTSLVITSKLKEQKAKYIIAKASDDLQSKFLIMAGANETVYPEKDVATKIAQKCIANNLLDMFAISDDYSVFEFNVLDEWVDKALKNTNIRAKYKLNVVAVRDGDDIIAPEADYIFKATDTVFAFGKTSTIKRIIK
;
A
#
# COMPACT_ATOMS: atom_id res chain seq x y z
N MET A 1 20.18 -3.99 8.63
CA MET A 1 19.49 -3.95 7.33
C MET A 1 18.39 -5.00 7.40
N LYS A 2 17.18 -4.75 6.87
CA LYS A 2 16.10 -5.75 6.87
C LYS A 2 16.31 -6.73 5.73
N SER A 3 16.15 -8.04 6.01
CA SER A 3 16.27 -9.10 5.01
C SER A 3 14.89 -9.64 4.65
N ILE A 4 14.53 -9.58 3.37
CA ILE A 4 13.18 -9.88 2.87
C ILE A 4 13.24 -10.95 1.78
N LEU A 5 12.46 -12.01 1.94
CA LEU A 5 12.25 -13.04 0.93
C LEU A 5 10.96 -12.75 0.16
N ILE A 6 11.03 -12.70 -1.17
CA ILE A 6 9.87 -12.53 -2.05
C ILE A 6 9.70 -13.77 -2.91
N ILE A 7 8.55 -14.43 -2.80
CA ILE A 7 8.20 -15.64 -3.53
C ILE A 7 7.12 -15.33 -4.55
N GLY A 8 7.45 -15.48 -5.82
CA GLY A 8 6.60 -15.12 -6.96
C GLY A 8 6.97 -13.77 -7.55
N MET A 9 7.61 -13.79 -8.71
CA MET A 9 8.13 -12.58 -9.37
C MET A 9 7.25 -12.17 -10.55
N GLY A 10 5.93 -12.14 -10.30
CA GLY A 10 4.98 -11.43 -11.15
C GLY A 10 5.14 -9.90 -11.02
N GLU A 11 4.26 -9.13 -11.65
CA GLU A 11 4.37 -7.65 -11.64
C GLU A 11 4.43 -7.07 -10.22
N PHE A 12 3.55 -7.52 -9.31
CA PHE A 12 3.58 -7.07 -7.92
C PHE A 12 4.91 -7.39 -7.22
N GLY A 13 5.39 -8.64 -7.35
CA GLY A 13 6.66 -9.07 -6.75
C GLY A 13 7.85 -8.27 -7.25
N LYS A 14 7.93 -7.99 -8.56
CA LYS A 14 9.00 -7.18 -9.18
C LYS A 14 8.99 -5.75 -8.66
N HIS A 15 7.82 -5.08 -8.66
CA HIS A 15 7.70 -3.71 -8.15
C HIS A 15 8.07 -3.61 -6.67
N LEU A 16 7.61 -4.57 -5.86
CA LEU A 16 7.94 -4.63 -4.44
C LEU A 16 9.45 -4.82 -4.21
N ALA A 17 10.07 -5.76 -4.95
CA ALA A 17 11.50 -6.03 -4.84
C ALA A 17 12.34 -4.78 -5.17
N ASN A 18 12.04 -4.11 -6.29
CA ASN A 18 12.73 -2.88 -6.68
C ASN A 18 12.60 -1.80 -5.59
N ARG A 19 11.38 -1.60 -5.08
CA ARG A 19 11.17 -0.59 -4.03
C ARG A 19 11.91 -0.90 -2.74
N LEU A 20 12.00 -2.17 -2.36
CA LEU A 20 12.74 -2.58 -1.16
C LEU A 20 14.25 -2.35 -1.32
N VAL A 21 14.81 -2.59 -2.50
CA VAL A 21 16.22 -2.28 -2.80
C VAL A 21 16.50 -0.77 -2.70
N GLU A 22 15.61 0.08 -3.26
CA GLU A 22 15.71 1.54 -3.11
C GLU A 22 15.69 1.96 -1.63
N LEU A 23 14.93 1.25 -0.79
CA LEU A 23 14.85 1.46 0.65
C LEU A 23 16.01 0.79 1.42
N LYS A 24 17.02 0.27 0.69
CA LYS A 24 18.23 -0.37 1.24
C LYS A 24 17.95 -1.63 2.07
N ALA A 25 16.90 -2.39 1.73
CA ALA A 25 16.69 -3.73 2.26
C ALA A 25 17.55 -4.75 1.49
N GLU A 26 17.93 -5.83 2.16
CA GLU A 26 18.47 -7.02 1.52
C GLU A 26 17.30 -7.85 0.98
N VAL A 27 17.27 -8.10 -0.33
CA VAL A 27 16.14 -8.77 -0.98
C VAL A 27 16.60 -10.06 -1.61
N CYS A 28 15.92 -11.15 -1.27
CA CYS A 28 16.03 -12.45 -1.94
C CYS A 28 14.75 -12.68 -2.75
N VAL A 29 14.89 -12.91 -4.05
CA VAL A 29 13.77 -13.12 -4.98
C VAL A 29 13.76 -14.55 -5.48
N VAL A 30 12.57 -15.16 -5.47
CA VAL A 30 12.38 -16.57 -5.84
C VAL A 30 11.17 -16.71 -6.77
N ASP A 31 11.33 -17.42 -7.86
CA ASP A 31 10.24 -17.85 -8.72
C ASP A 31 10.51 -19.25 -9.28
N LYS A 32 9.46 -20.03 -9.55
CA LYS A 32 9.59 -21.33 -10.22
C LYS A 32 9.95 -21.21 -11.70
N ASN A 33 9.68 -20.06 -12.30
CA ASN A 33 9.94 -19.80 -13.72
C ASN A 33 11.38 -19.33 -13.93
N LYS A 34 12.17 -20.18 -14.57
CA LYS A 34 13.58 -19.94 -14.88
C LYS A 34 13.79 -18.70 -15.78
N ASP A 35 12.88 -18.43 -16.70
CA ASP A 35 13.03 -17.31 -17.63
C ASP A 35 12.86 -15.96 -16.90
N ILE A 36 11.96 -15.91 -15.92
CA ILE A 36 11.80 -14.74 -15.08
C ILE A 36 13.08 -14.48 -14.26
N ILE A 37 13.57 -15.52 -13.60
CA ILE A 37 14.76 -15.39 -12.73
C ILE A 37 16.01 -15.06 -13.55
N LYS A 38 16.15 -15.60 -14.77
CA LYS A 38 17.28 -15.26 -15.64
C LYS A 38 17.40 -13.76 -15.91
N VAL A 39 16.28 -13.09 -16.13
CA VAL A 39 16.25 -11.62 -16.31
C VAL A 39 16.53 -10.88 -14.99
N LEU A 40 15.96 -11.35 -13.90
CA LEU A 40 16.09 -10.71 -12.60
C LEU A 40 17.47 -10.88 -11.96
N ALA A 41 18.21 -11.93 -12.32
CA ALA A 41 19.59 -12.14 -11.84
C ALA A 41 20.59 -11.07 -12.30
N GLU A 42 20.23 -10.25 -13.30
CA GLU A 42 21.01 -9.07 -13.69
C GLU A 42 20.81 -7.89 -12.71
N GLN A 43 19.70 -7.89 -11.95
CA GLN A 43 19.31 -6.79 -11.05
C GLN A 43 19.43 -7.14 -9.57
N PHE A 44 19.23 -8.42 -9.22
CA PHE A 44 19.23 -8.90 -7.83
C PHE A 44 20.34 -9.93 -7.64
N GLU A 45 21.24 -9.68 -6.69
CA GLU A 45 22.31 -10.62 -6.33
C GLU A 45 21.76 -11.97 -5.84
N ASN A 46 20.63 -11.94 -5.11
CA ASN A 46 19.98 -13.09 -4.53
C ASN A 46 18.70 -13.45 -5.31
N ALA A 47 18.86 -13.99 -6.52
CA ALA A 47 17.77 -14.40 -7.39
C ALA A 47 17.83 -15.93 -7.66
N TYR A 48 16.79 -16.68 -7.26
CA TYR A 48 16.82 -18.13 -7.28
C TYR A 48 15.62 -18.74 -8.01
N VAL A 49 15.87 -19.77 -8.80
CA VAL A 49 14.82 -20.62 -9.39
C VAL A 49 14.47 -21.71 -8.40
N ALA A 50 13.27 -21.68 -7.83
CA ALA A 50 12.82 -22.73 -6.92
C ALA A 50 11.29 -22.84 -6.89
N ASP A 51 10.80 -24.06 -6.74
CA ASP A 51 9.40 -24.33 -6.43
C ASP A 51 9.20 -24.36 -4.91
N CYS A 52 8.73 -23.24 -4.35
CA CYS A 52 8.50 -23.08 -2.91
C CYS A 52 7.32 -23.90 -2.38
N THR A 53 6.61 -24.66 -3.20
CA THR A 53 5.68 -25.68 -2.71
C THR A 53 6.41 -26.94 -2.21
N GLN A 54 7.70 -27.06 -2.48
CA GLN A 54 8.53 -28.16 -2.04
C GLN A 54 9.27 -27.80 -0.73
N ASP A 55 9.22 -28.67 0.26
CA ASP A 55 9.84 -28.44 1.59
C ASP A 55 11.34 -28.22 1.51
N ILE A 56 12.02 -28.93 0.63
CA ILE A 56 13.48 -28.83 0.44
C ILE A 56 13.84 -27.42 0.03
N ALA A 57 13.13 -26.83 -0.93
CA ALA A 57 13.42 -25.49 -1.42
C ALA A 57 13.39 -24.43 -0.30
N LEU A 58 12.37 -24.46 0.56
CA LEU A 58 12.24 -23.50 1.65
C LEU A 58 13.26 -23.74 2.79
N ARG A 59 13.65 -24.99 3.04
CA ARG A 59 14.69 -25.28 4.04
C ARG A 59 16.04 -24.72 3.65
N ASP A 60 16.40 -24.82 2.37
CA ASP A 60 17.69 -24.34 1.86
C ASP A 60 17.82 -22.82 1.97
N PHE A 61 16.70 -22.07 1.92
CA PHE A 61 16.70 -20.63 2.13
C PHE A 61 16.90 -20.20 3.59
N GLY A 62 16.69 -21.08 4.56
CA GLY A 62 16.80 -20.71 5.98
C GLY A 62 15.78 -19.66 6.39
N ILE A 63 14.50 -19.94 6.19
CA ILE A 63 13.35 -19.02 6.32
C ILE A 63 13.36 -18.20 7.61
N HIS A 64 13.80 -18.77 8.72
CA HIS A 64 13.86 -18.09 10.03
C HIS A 64 14.86 -16.93 10.08
N ASN A 65 15.77 -16.80 9.09
CA ASN A 65 16.73 -15.70 9.03
C ASN A 65 16.12 -14.43 8.44
N PHE A 66 15.09 -14.54 7.60
CA PHE A 66 14.44 -13.38 7.02
C PHE A 66 13.59 -12.63 8.05
N ASP A 67 13.57 -11.30 7.94
CA ASP A 67 12.70 -10.46 8.76
C ASP A 67 11.24 -10.51 8.30
N ALA A 68 11.02 -10.69 6.99
CA ALA A 68 9.71 -10.95 6.43
C ALA A 68 9.78 -11.83 5.17
N CYS A 69 8.74 -12.60 4.94
CA CYS A 69 8.54 -13.40 3.74
C CYS A 69 7.27 -12.91 3.03
N VAL A 70 7.36 -12.57 1.76
CA VAL A 70 6.23 -12.10 0.95
C VAL A 70 5.85 -13.16 -0.06
N VAL A 71 4.62 -13.68 0.01
CA VAL A 71 4.03 -14.58 -0.97
C VAL A 71 3.27 -13.75 -2.00
N ALA A 72 3.93 -13.47 -3.13
CA ALA A 72 3.42 -12.61 -4.21
C ALA A 72 2.78 -13.42 -5.36
N VAL A 73 2.42 -14.67 -5.11
CA VAL A 73 1.75 -15.58 -6.07
C VAL A 73 0.27 -15.20 -6.13
N GLY A 74 -0.17 -14.59 -7.24
CA GLY A 74 -1.55 -14.09 -7.35
C GLY A 74 -2.52 -14.93 -8.17
N LYS A 75 -2.03 -15.70 -9.16
CA LYS A 75 -2.90 -16.44 -10.10
C LYS A 75 -3.30 -17.84 -9.62
N ASP A 76 -2.53 -18.40 -8.72
CA ASP A 76 -2.73 -19.78 -8.21
C ASP A 76 -2.87 -19.73 -6.69
N PHE A 77 -4.12 -19.66 -6.24
CA PHE A 77 -4.45 -19.59 -4.82
C PHE A 77 -3.97 -20.82 -4.05
N GLN A 78 -4.07 -22.01 -4.63
CA GLN A 78 -3.63 -23.24 -3.98
C GLN A 78 -2.12 -23.18 -3.71
N THR A 79 -1.33 -22.77 -4.70
CA THR A 79 0.12 -22.54 -4.53
C THR A 79 0.41 -21.51 -3.44
N SER A 80 -0.30 -20.38 -3.44
CA SER A 80 -0.13 -19.33 -2.41
C SER A 80 -0.42 -19.85 -1.00
N LEU A 81 -1.50 -20.62 -0.85
CA LEU A 81 -1.91 -21.21 0.43
C LEU A 81 -0.87 -22.21 0.96
N VAL A 82 -0.40 -23.11 0.09
CA VAL A 82 0.62 -24.11 0.46
C VAL A 82 1.92 -23.45 0.87
N ILE A 83 2.40 -22.46 0.12
CA ILE A 83 3.63 -21.72 0.45
C ILE A 83 3.47 -21.00 1.80
N THR A 84 2.34 -20.32 2.02
CA THR A 84 2.05 -19.61 3.29
C THR A 84 2.08 -20.56 4.48
N SER A 85 1.43 -21.73 4.38
CA SER A 85 1.43 -22.75 5.44
C SER A 85 2.85 -23.24 5.73
N LYS A 86 3.63 -23.56 4.69
CA LYS A 86 5.00 -24.03 4.85
C LYS A 86 5.94 -22.97 5.46
N LEU A 87 5.80 -21.71 5.11
CA LEU A 87 6.54 -20.62 5.74
C LEU A 87 6.23 -20.54 7.23
N LYS A 88 4.96 -20.72 7.62
CA LYS A 88 4.53 -20.76 9.02
C LYS A 88 5.15 -21.96 9.76
N GLU A 89 5.13 -23.16 9.15
CA GLU A 89 5.74 -24.36 9.72
C GLU A 89 7.26 -24.19 9.94
N GLN A 90 7.93 -23.47 9.02
CA GLN A 90 9.36 -23.15 9.12
C GLN A 90 9.67 -21.92 9.97
N LYS A 91 8.69 -21.44 10.72
CA LYS A 91 8.84 -20.34 11.71
C LYS A 91 9.30 -19.03 11.07
N ALA A 92 8.77 -18.69 9.89
CA ALA A 92 8.92 -17.34 9.33
C ALA A 92 8.49 -16.30 10.37
N LYS A 93 9.28 -15.23 10.54
CA LYS A 93 9.02 -14.20 11.54
C LYS A 93 7.77 -13.38 11.21
N TYR A 94 7.62 -13.04 9.94
CA TYR A 94 6.48 -12.28 9.44
C TYR A 94 6.14 -12.72 8.01
N ILE A 95 4.89 -13.02 7.75
CA ILE A 95 4.41 -13.50 6.45
C ILE A 95 3.37 -12.53 5.92
N ILE A 96 3.64 -11.96 4.75
CA ILE A 96 2.69 -11.15 3.99
C ILE A 96 2.26 -11.98 2.77
N ALA A 97 0.97 -12.11 2.53
CA ALA A 97 0.49 -12.87 1.37
C ALA A 97 -0.43 -12.01 0.49
N LYS A 98 -0.21 -12.07 -0.84
CA LYS A 98 -1.10 -11.43 -1.80
C LYS A 98 -2.39 -12.23 -1.92
N ALA A 99 -3.52 -11.55 -1.72
CA ALA A 99 -4.86 -12.08 -1.93
C ALA A 99 -5.48 -11.47 -3.21
N SER A 100 -6.45 -12.13 -3.80
CA SER A 100 -7.24 -11.63 -4.94
C SER A 100 -8.72 -11.40 -4.59
N ASP A 101 -9.17 -11.89 -3.42
CA ASP A 101 -10.50 -11.67 -2.86
C ASP A 101 -10.53 -11.85 -1.34
N ASP A 102 -11.61 -11.42 -0.69
CA ASP A 102 -11.75 -11.45 0.77
C ASP A 102 -11.75 -12.88 1.33
N LEU A 103 -12.20 -13.87 0.55
CA LEU A 103 -12.21 -15.27 0.94
C LEU A 103 -10.79 -15.84 0.94
N GLN A 104 -9.99 -15.55 -0.09
CA GLN A 104 -8.58 -15.92 -0.14
C GLN A 104 -7.80 -15.27 0.99
N SER A 105 -8.03 -13.99 1.27
CA SER A 105 -7.44 -13.27 2.40
C SER A 105 -7.68 -14.02 3.70
N LYS A 106 -8.93 -14.39 3.97
CA LYS A 106 -9.30 -15.15 5.17
C LYS A 106 -8.54 -16.48 5.28
N PHE A 107 -8.47 -17.24 4.20
CA PHE A 107 -7.76 -18.53 4.21
C PHE A 107 -6.25 -18.36 4.35
N LEU A 108 -5.64 -17.33 3.75
CA LEU A 108 -4.22 -17.06 3.89
C LEU A 108 -3.85 -16.69 5.33
N ILE A 109 -4.68 -15.90 6.01
CA ILE A 109 -4.52 -15.62 7.45
C ILE A 109 -4.64 -16.92 8.26
N MET A 110 -5.61 -17.75 7.99
CA MET A 110 -5.76 -19.06 8.67
C MET A 110 -4.57 -20.00 8.41
N ALA A 111 -3.96 -19.94 7.23
CA ALA A 111 -2.76 -20.70 6.88
C ALA A 111 -1.49 -20.17 7.55
N GLY A 112 -1.54 -18.99 8.17
CA GLY A 112 -0.44 -18.44 8.95
C GLY A 112 0.15 -17.13 8.46
N ALA A 113 -0.44 -16.48 7.45
CA ALA A 113 -0.05 -15.12 7.10
C ALA A 113 -0.36 -14.17 8.27
N ASN A 114 0.55 -13.24 8.54
CA ASN A 114 0.36 -12.19 9.52
C ASN A 114 -0.47 -11.04 8.91
N GLU A 115 -0.34 -10.85 7.58
CA GLU A 115 -1.01 -9.81 6.83
C GLU A 115 -1.32 -10.30 5.42
N THR A 116 -2.42 -9.78 4.86
CA THR A 116 -2.73 -9.97 3.44
C THR A 116 -2.85 -8.62 2.75
N VAL A 117 -2.39 -8.56 1.50
CA VAL A 117 -2.44 -7.35 0.68
C VAL A 117 -3.25 -7.60 -0.58
N TYR A 118 -3.95 -6.57 -1.03
CA TYR A 118 -4.89 -6.63 -2.14
C TYR A 118 -4.65 -5.46 -3.12
N PRO A 119 -3.49 -5.45 -3.80
CA PRO A 119 -3.04 -4.29 -4.56
C PRO A 119 -4.07 -3.82 -5.59
N GLU A 120 -4.73 -4.75 -6.27
CA GLU A 120 -5.71 -4.44 -7.31
C GLU A 120 -6.97 -3.76 -6.75
N LYS A 121 -7.48 -4.22 -5.61
CA LYS A 121 -8.64 -3.62 -4.92
C LYS A 121 -8.31 -2.24 -4.38
N ASP A 122 -7.13 -2.10 -3.75
CA ASP A 122 -6.70 -0.85 -3.13
C ASP A 122 -6.52 0.24 -4.20
N VAL A 123 -5.85 -0.09 -5.31
CA VAL A 123 -5.66 0.84 -6.42
C VAL A 123 -6.99 1.15 -7.12
N ALA A 124 -7.83 0.14 -7.39
CA ALA A 124 -9.14 0.35 -8.01
C ALA A 124 -10.04 1.25 -7.18
N THR A 125 -10.03 1.06 -5.85
CA THR A 125 -10.79 1.91 -4.91
C THR A 125 -10.34 3.36 -4.99
N LYS A 126 -9.03 3.62 -5.00
CA LYS A 126 -8.47 4.97 -5.14
C LYS A 126 -8.85 5.62 -6.48
N ILE A 127 -8.72 4.88 -7.57
CA ILE A 127 -9.08 5.39 -8.91
C ILE A 127 -10.59 5.69 -8.98
N ALA A 128 -11.46 4.80 -8.48
CA ALA A 128 -12.90 5.01 -8.48
C ALA A 128 -13.29 6.29 -7.72
N GLN A 129 -12.63 6.55 -6.58
CA GLN A 129 -12.84 7.77 -5.81
C GLN A 129 -12.45 9.02 -6.61
N LYS A 130 -11.28 9.00 -7.28
CA LYS A 130 -10.83 10.09 -8.16
C LYS A 130 -11.77 10.32 -9.35
N CYS A 131 -12.33 9.27 -9.93
CA CYS A 131 -13.27 9.39 -11.07
C CYS A 131 -14.61 10.04 -10.70
N ILE A 132 -15.05 9.89 -9.44
CA ILE A 132 -16.36 10.42 -9.01
C ILE A 132 -16.23 11.85 -8.48
N ALA A 133 -15.06 12.22 -7.99
CA ALA A 133 -14.84 13.45 -7.23
C ALA A 133 -14.20 14.53 -8.09
N ASN A 134 -14.97 15.58 -8.44
CA ASN A 134 -14.45 16.69 -9.24
C ASN A 134 -13.31 17.46 -8.56
N ASN A 135 -13.33 17.57 -7.22
CA ASN A 135 -12.35 18.33 -6.45
C ASN A 135 -11.39 17.49 -5.63
N LEU A 136 -11.60 16.17 -5.50
CA LEU A 136 -10.73 15.28 -4.72
C LEU A 136 -9.52 14.86 -5.56
N LEU A 137 -8.34 15.17 -5.10
CA LEU A 137 -7.07 14.78 -5.73
C LEU A 137 -6.57 13.43 -5.19
N ASP A 138 -6.65 13.24 -3.85
CA ASP A 138 -6.29 11.97 -3.23
C ASP A 138 -7.02 11.74 -1.89
N MET A 139 -7.01 10.50 -1.40
CA MET A 139 -7.56 10.12 -0.12
C MET A 139 -6.69 9.04 0.53
N PHE A 140 -6.28 9.29 1.77
CA PHE A 140 -5.47 8.39 2.57
C PHE A 140 -6.31 7.88 3.74
N ALA A 141 -6.71 6.62 3.70
CA ALA A 141 -7.43 5.98 4.81
C ALA A 141 -6.51 5.87 6.04
N ILE A 142 -7.00 6.35 7.17
CA ILE A 142 -6.33 6.19 8.48
C ILE A 142 -6.97 5.02 9.24
N SER A 143 -8.28 4.84 9.07
CA SER A 143 -9.06 3.73 9.55
C SER A 143 -10.28 3.52 8.64
N ASP A 144 -11.12 2.54 8.96
CA ASP A 144 -12.37 2.29 8.21
C ASP A 144 -13.26 3.53 8.13
N ASP A 145 -13.28 4.35 9.19
CA ASP A 145 -14.17 5.50 9.31
C ASP A 145 -13.49 6.86 9.05
N TYR A 146 -12.16 6.95 9.08
CA TYR A 146 -11.44 8.22 9.03
C TYR A 146 -10.37 8.24 7.95
N SER A 147 -10.27 9.38 7.26
CA SER A 147 -9.31 9.62 6.18
C SER A 147 -8.71 11.02 6.23
N VAL A 148 -7.56 11.17 5.60
CA VAL A 148 -7.05 12.46 5.16
C VAL A 148 -7.43 12.61 3.69
N PHE A 149 -8.00 13.74 3.34
CA PHE A 149 -8.43 14.10 2.00
C PHE A 149 -7.51 15.17 1.43
N GLU A 150 -7.08 15.00 0.20
CA GLU A 150 -6.40 16.03 -0.58
C GLU A 150 -7.35 16.53 -1.65
N PHE A 151 -7.69 17.83 -1.65
CA PHE A 151 -8.66 18.41 -2.58
C PHE A 151 -8.33 19.88 -2.88
N ASN A 152 -8.76 20.35 -4.04
CA ASN A 152 -8.61 21.76 -4.39
C ASN A 152 -9.42 22.64 -3.43
N VAL A 153 -8.90 23.81 -3.10
CA VAL A 153 -9.62 24.76 -2.27
C VAL A 153 -11.03 25.00 -2.81
N LEU A 154 -12.02 25.10 -1.93
CA LEU A 154 -13.39 25.38 -2.38
C LEU A 154 -13.51 26.86 -2.69
N ASP A 155 -14.29 27.21 -3.74
CA ASP A 155 -14.50 28.59 -4.18
C ASP A 155 -14.96 29.51 -3.03
N GLU A 156 -15.79 28.96 -2.13
CA GLU A 156 -16.28 29.72 -0.95
C GLU A 156 -15.19 30.01 0.10
N TRP A 157 -13.99 29.41 0.01
CA TRP A 157 -12.88 29.64 0.92
C TRP A 157 -11.80 30.55 0.35
N VAL A 158 -11.79 30.75 -0.96
CA VAL A 158 -10.83 31.64 -1.64
C VAL A 158 -10.91 33.05 -1.04
N ASP A 159 -9.74 33.66 -0.80
CA ASP A 159 -9.55 34.97 -0.18
C ASP A 159 -10.07 35.08 1.28
N LYS A 160 -10.36 33.95 1.93
CA LYS A 160 -10.76 33.92 3.35
C LYS A 160 -9.68 33.29 4.22
N ALA A 161 -9.52 33.86 5.42
CA ALA A 161 -8.67 33.25 6.43
C ALA A 161 -9.28 31.92 6.92
N LEU A 162 -8.44 30.93 7.22
CA LEU A 162 -8.86 29.59 7.68
C LEU A 162 -9.88 29.67 8.83
N LYS A 163 -9.66 30.56 9.82
CA LYS A 163 -10.60 30.80 10.93
C LYS A 163 -12.00 31.22 10.50
N ASN A 164 -12.14 31.82 9.30
CA ASN A 164 -13.40 32.39 8.80
C ASN A 164 -14.15 31.43 7.86
N THR A 165 -13.59 30.25 7.53
CA THR A 165 -14.18 29.32 6.57
C THR A 165 -15.22 28.39 7.15
N ASN A 166 -15.35 28.33 8.49
CA ASN A 166 -16.25 27.41 9.20
C ASN A 166 -16.07 25.92 8.81
N ILE A 167 -14.90 25.52 8.32
CA ILE A 167 -14.59 24.15 7.84
C ILE A 167 -14.96 23.11 8.90
N ARG A 168 -14.54 23.34 10.15
CA ARG A 168 -14.81 22.41 11.24
C ARG A 168 -16.29 22.31 11.58
N ALA A 169 -17.02 23.42 11.57
CA ALA A 169 -18.44 23.45 11.91
C ALA A 169 -19.30 22.85 10.79
N LYS A 170 -19.05 23.28 9.52
CA LYS A 170 -19.86 22.92 8.35
C LYS A 170 -19.52 21.53 7.81
N TYR A 171 -18.22 21.23 7.66
CA TYR A 171 -17.76 20.02 7.00
C TYR A 171 -17.25 18.94 7.97
N LYS A 172 -17.11 19.25 9.27
CA LYS A 172 -16.55 18.34 10.29
C LYS A 172 -15.14 17.85 9.92
N LEU A 173 -14.36 18.72 9.26
CA LEU A 173 -12.99 18.49 8.85
C LEU A 173 -12.02 19.37 9.63
N ASN A 174 -10.80 18.86 9.82
CA ASN A 174 -9.68 19.63 10.33
C ASN A 174 -8.64 19.76 9.20
N VAL A 175 -8.31 20.97 8.80
CA VAL A 175 -7.20 21.23 7.88
C VAL A 175 -5.91 20.91 8.61
N VAL A 176 -5.09 20.06 8.00
CA VAL A 176 -3.80 19.60 8.55
C VAL A 176 -2.62 20.18 7.79
N ALA A 177 -2.80 20.43 6.49
CA ALA A 177 -1.80 21.10 5.66
C ALA A 177 -2.48 21.80 4.47
N VAL A 178 -1.73 22.70 3.85
CA VAL A 178 -2.08 23.34 2.57
C VAL A 178 -0.85 23.25 1.67
N ARG A 179 -1.07 22.92 0.40
CA ARG A 179 -0.04 23.03 -0.63
C ARG A 179 -0.22 24.35 -1.36
N ASP A 180 0.79 25.20 -1.28
CA ASP A 180 0.90 26.50 -1.99
C ASP A 180 2.04 26.36 -3.02
N GLY A 181 1.70 26.10 -4.27
CA GLY A 181 2.70 25.74 -5.29
C GLY A 181 3.41 24.42 -4.95
N ASP A 182 4.74 24.48 -4.80
CA ASP A 182 5.57 23.31 -4.47
C ASP A 182 5.71 23.09 -2.95
N ASP A 183 5.32 24.07 -2.13
CA ASP A 183 5.48 24.02 -0.68
C ASP A 183 4.26 23.41 0.01
N ILE A 184 4.50 22.58 1.03
CA ILE A 184 3.45 22.06 1.93
C ILE A 184 3.66 22.70 3.30
N ILE A 185 2.66 23.43 3.78
CA ILE A 185 2.69 24.16 5.04
C ILE A 185 1.57 23.69 5.98
N ALA A 186 1.80 23.76 7.28
CA ALA A 186 0.76 23.66 8.29
C ALA A 186 0.15 25.07 8.49
N PRO A 187 -1.09 25.32 8.02
CA PRO A 187 -1.63 26.68 8.03
C PRO A 187 -2.01 27.12 9.43
N GLU A 188 -1.67 28.36 9.77
CA GLU A 188 -2.18 29.03 10.95
C GLU A 188 -3.61 29.53 10.74
N ALA A 189 -4.28 29.94 11.82
CA ALA A 189 -5.68 30.40 11.78
C ALA A 189 -5.92 31.58 10.82
N ASP A 190 -4.90 32.40 10.64
CA ASP A 190 -4.93 33.60 9.76
C ASP A 190 -4.48 33.34 8.32
N TYR A 191 -4.12 32.10 7.97
CA TYR A 191 -3.77 31.75 6.60
C TYR A 191 -4.93 32.06 5.66
N ILE A 192 -4.66 32.83 4.59
CA ILE A 192 -5.65 33.22 3.57
C ILE A 192 -5.53 32.25 2.39
N PHE A 193 -6.58 31.52 2.09
CA PHE A 193 -6.60 30.57 0.98
C PHE A 193 -6.53 31.25 -0.38
N LYS A 194 -5.70 30.73 -1.27
CA LYS A 194 -5.58 31.11 -2.68
C LYS A 194 -6.37 30.15 -3.54
N ALA A 195 -6.83 30.58 -4.70
CA ALA A 195 -7.56 29.73 -5.66
C ALA A 195 -6.75 28.53 -6.16
N THR A 196 -5.42 28.62 -6.09
CA THR A 196 -4.48 27.55 -6.52
C THR A 196 -4.13 26.58 -5.41
N ASP A 197 -4.58 26.80 -4.19
CA ASP A 197 -4.22 25.95 -3.05
C ASP A 197 -4.85 24.56 -3.13
N THR A 198 -4.10 23.59 -2.66
CA THR A 198 -4.60 22.25 -2.38
C THR A 198 -4.65 22.02 -0.87
N VAL A 199 -5.78 21.58 -0.37
CA VAL A 199 -6.05 21.43 1.06
C VAL A 199 -5.95 19.98 1.47
N PHE A 200 -5.19 19.70 2.52
CA PHE A 200 -5.18 18.40 3.20
C PHE A 200 -6.03 18.52 4.47
N ALA A 201 -7.09 17.75 4.56
CA ALA A 201 -7.97 17.81 5.72
C ALA A 201 -8.31 16.40 6.24
N PHE A 202 -8.29 16.26 7.56
CA PHE A 202 -8.66 15.04 8.27
C PHE A 202 -10.13 15.07 8.71
N GLY A 203 -10.81 13.95 8.55
CA GLY A 203 -12.17 13.76 9.04
C GLY A 203 -12.78 12.41 8.71
N LYS A 204 -14.09 12.26 8.98
CA LYS A 204 -14.79 11.01 8.66
C LYS A 204 -14.86 10.80 7.15
N THR A 205 -14.59 9.56 6.70
CA THR A 205 -14.63 9.16 5.29
C THR A 205 -15.97 9.50 4.63
N SER A 206 -17.08 9.36 5.36
CA SER A 206 -18.42 9.70 4.86
C SER A 206 -18.63 11.20 4.60
N THR A 207 -17.79 12.06 5.16
CA THR A 207 -17.91 13.54 5.01
C THR A 207 -17.50 14.01 3.63
N ILE A 208 -16.66 13.24 2.93
CA ILE A 208 -16.16 13.58 1.58
C ILE A 208 -17.30 13.89 0.60
N LYS A 209 -18.44 13.20 0.70
CA LYS A 209 -19.63 13.45 -0.14
C LYS A 209 -20.15 14.90 -0.10
N ARG A 210 -19.74 15.68 0.91
CA ARG A 210 -20.14 17.10 1.06
C ARG A 210 -19.17 18.06 0.37
N ILE A 211 -17.97 17.58 0.01
CA ILE A 211 -16.90 18.37 -0.61
C ILE A 211 -16.87 18.12 -2.11
N ILE A 212 -17.29 16.94 -2.54
CA ILE A 212 -17.23 16.44 -3.93
C ILE A 212 -18.36 16.99 -4.83
N LYS A 213 -19.18 17.92 -4.35
CA LYS A 213 -20.28 18.46 -5.17
C LYS A 213 -19.79 19.33 -6.30
#